data_cb63f0c5978842e1d76d21d227c50b73
#
_entry.id   cb63f0c5978842e1d76d21d227c50b73
#
_cell.length_a   1.000
_cell.length_b   1.000
_cell.length_c   1.000
_cell.angle_alpha   90.00
_cell.angle_beta   90.00
_cell.angle_gamma   90.00
#
_symmetry.space_group_name_H-M   'P 1'
#
loop_
_entity.id
_entity.type
_entity.pdbx_description
1 polymer ?
#
loop_
_entity_poly.entity_id
_entity_poly.type
_entity_poly.pdbx_seq_one_letter_code
_entity_poly.pdbx_strand_id
1 'polypeptide(L)'
;MPFWTRSLPVNNPVSSYLSVSELNTLLKVKFENDDDLHGLYVEGEISSWKSYPNATYFDLKDEKSVLSCILWGTASLYLPFEPKIGDLVLVRGDLSVYPPRGRYSLMCSSIELAG
;
A
#
# COMPACT_ATOMS: atom_id res chain seq x y z
N MET A 1 -20.40 3.87 -20.11
CA MET A 1 -19.09 4.46 -19.82
C MET A 1 -18.68 4.18 -18.39
N PRO A 2 -17.43 3.86 -18.12
CA PRO A 2 -16.97 3.73 -16.74
C PRO A 2 -17.16 5.05 -15.99
N PHE A 3 -17.47 4.98 -14.70
CA PHE A 3 -17.73 6.18 -13.89
C PHE A 3 -16.51 7.12 -13.79
N TRP A 4 -15.31 6.58 -13.96
CA TRP A 4 -14.05 7.33 -13.85
C TRP A 4 -13.72 8.12 -15.13
N THR A 5 -14.50 7.95 -16.19
CA THR A 5 -14.26 8.63 -17.47
C THR A 5 -15.34 9.68 -17.71
N ARG A 6 -14.93 10.91 -18.06
CA ARG A 6 -15.82 11.99 -18.42
C ARG A 6 -15.64 12.36 -19.89
N SER A 7 -16.75 12.51 -20.58
CA SER A 7 -16.72 13.01 -21.94
C SER A 7 -16.75 14.53 -21.94
N LEU A 8 -15.88 15.13 -22.76
CA LEU A 8 -15.86 16.56 -22.99
C LEU A 8 -16.89 16.93 -24.05
N PRO A 9 -17.23 18.24 -24.21
CA PRO A 9 -18.13 18.70 -25.26
C PRO A 9 -17.70 18.20 -26.64
N VAL A 10 -18.68 18.00 -27.50
CA VAL A 10 -18.50 17.39 -28.83
C VAL A 10 -17.42 18.07 -29.65
N ASN A 11 -17.31 19.40 -29.55
CA ASN A 11 -16.34 20.18 -30.32
C ASN A 11 -14.94 20.20 -29.71
N ASN A 12 -14.72 19.48 -28.61
CA ASN A 12 -13.41 19.42 -27.95
C ASN A 12 -12.60 18.24 -28.51
N PRO A 13 -11.34 18.47 -28.92
CA PRO A 13 -10.52 17.39 -29.47
C PRO A 13 -10.19 16.30 -28.44
N VAL A 14 -10.29 16.61 -27.14
CA VAL A 14 -10.12 15.60 -26.06
C VAL A 14 -11.50 15.07 -25.70
N SER A 15 -11.75 13.80 -25.99
CA SER A 15 -13.07 13.19 -25.79
C SER A 15 -13.37 12.83 -24.33
N SER A 16 -12.35 12.66 -23.50
CA SER A 16 -12.54 12.29 -22.08
C SER A 16 -11.34 12.69 -21.23
N TYR A 17 -11.59 12.84 -19.95
CA TYR A 17 -10.55 13.19 -18.98
C TYR A 17 -10.95 12.72 -17.59
N LEU A 18 -9.96 12.62 -16.71
CA LEU A 18 -10.14 12.30 -15.29
C LEU A 18 -9.70 13.47 -14.45
N SER A 19 -10.35 13.66 -13.30
CA SER A 19 -9.77 14.49 -12.25
C SER A 19 -8.65 13.71 -11.55
N VAL A 20 -7.82 14.40 -10.78
CA VAL A 20 -6.77 13.74 -9.97
C VAL A 20 -7.39 12.73 -9.02
N SER A 21 -8.47 13.10 -8.33
CA SER A 21 -9.16 12.20 -7.40
C SER A 21 -9.73 10.97 -8.11
N GLU A 22 -10.29 11.15 -9.30
CA GLU A 22 -10.83 10.04 -10.07
C GLU A 22 -9.74 9.06 -10.50
N LEU A 23 -8.58 9.57 -10.92
CA LEU A 23 -7.44 8.71 -11.26
C LEU A 23 -6.96 7.91 -10.04
N ASN A 24 -6.78 8.57 -8.91
CA ASN A 24 -6.32 7.90 -7.70
C ASN A 24 -7.33 6.87 -7.20
N THR A 25 -8.63 7.17 -7.31
CA THR A 25 -9.69 6.22 -6.98
C THR A 25 -9.71 5.03 -7.94
N LEU A 26 -9.48 5.28 -9.22
CA LEU A 26 -9.36 4.22 -10.22
C LEU A 26 -8.23 3.25 -9.86
N LEU A 27 -7.07 3.78 -9.48
CA LEU A 27 -5.94 2.95 -9.06
C LEU A 27 -6.28 2.13 -7.82
N LYS A 28 -6.94 2.74 -6.85
CA LYS A 28 -7.39 2.03 -5.64
C LYS A 28 -8.30 0.84 -6.00
N VAL A 29 -9.28 1.08 -6.85
CA VAL A 29 -10.21 0.02 -7.29
C VAL A 29 -9.47 -1.09 -8.02
N LYS A 30 -8.55 -0.74 -8.91
CA LYS A 30 -7.76 -1.73 -9.65
C LYS A 30 -6.88 -2.56 -8.72
N PHE A 31 -6.27 -1.95 -7.73
CA PHE A 31 -5.46 -2.68 -6.73
C PHE A 31 -6.35 -3.65 -5.93
N GLU A 32 -7.53 -3.21 -5.52
CA GLU A 32 -8.46 -4.05 -4.75
C GLU A 32 -8.96 -5.26 -5.53
N ASN A 33 -9.08 -5.14 -6.85
CA ASN A 33 -9.61 -6.18 -7.72
C ASN A 33 -8.55 -7.03 -8.41
N ASP A 34 -7.28 -6.79 -8.15
CA ASP A 34 -6.18 -7.55 -8.73
C ASP A 34 -5.67 -8.58 -7.73
N ASP A 35 -5.98 -9.84 -7.98
CA ASP A 35 -5.58 -10.93 -7.09
C ASP A 35 -4.06 -11.06 -6.94
N ASP A 36 -3.29 -10.61 -7.93
CA ASP A 36 -1.83 -10.63 -7.86
C ASP A 36 -1.26 -9.66 -6.84
N LEU A 37 -2.08 -8.73 -6.34
CA LEU A 37 -1.67 -7.72 -5.35
C LEU A 37 -2.16 -8.05 -3.94
N HIS A 38 -2.73 -9.23 -3.74
CA HIS A 38 -3.25 -9.68 -2.45
C HIS A 38 -2.53 -10.92 -1.96
N GLY A 39 -2.43 -11.05 -0.64
CA GLY A 39 -1.76 -12.19 -0.02
C GLY A 39 -0.29 -12.29 -0.39
N LEU A 40 0.35 -11.15 -0.60
CA LEU A 40 1.75 -11.08 -0.98
C LEU A 40 2.65 -11.37 0.21
N TYR A 41 3.77 -12.04 -0.06
CA TYR A 41 4.86 -12.19 0.89
C TYR A 41 6.03 -11.36 0.41
N VAL A 42 6.48 -10.42 1.24
CA VAL A 42 7.56 -9.51 0.89
C VAL A 42 8.65 -9.58 1.94
N GLU A 43 9.89 -9.78 1.51
CA GLU A 43 11.06 -9.77 2.37
C GLU A 43 11.76 -8.41 2.23
N GLY A 44 12.16 -7.84 3.35
CA GLY A 44 12.91 -6.59 3.35
C GLY A 44 13.47 -6.26 4.72
N GLU A 45 14.34 -5.26 4.74
CA GLU A 45 14.94 -4.75 5.95
C GLU A 45 14.12 -3.58 6.49
N ILE A 46 13.82 -3.56 7.78
CA ILE A 46 13.13 -2.44 8.40
C ILE A 46 14.06 -1.22 8.40
N SER A 47 13.61 -0.14 7.75
CA SER A 47 14.36 1.12 7.68
C SER A 47 13.74 2.24 8.52
N SER A 48 12.45 2.12 8.89
CA SER A 48 11.79 3.01 9.82
C SER A 48 10.68 2.26 10.55
N TRP A 49 10.34 2.74 11.75
CA TRP A 49 9.31 2.09 12.56
C TRP A 49 8.64 3.13 13.45
N LYS A 50 7.34 3.33 13.28
CA LYS A 50 6.54 4.25 14.10
C LYS A 50 5.26 3.57 14.56
N SER A 51 5.17 3.35 15.87
CA SER A 51 4.03 2.68 16.47
C SER A 51 3.07 3.70 17.08
N TYR A 52 1.78 3.53 16.77
CA TYR A 52 0.68 4.30 17.31
C TYR A 52 -0.32 3.33 17.94
N PRO A 53 -1.29 3.81 18.76
CA PRO A 53 -2.21 2.90 19.45
C PRO A 53 -2.98 1.93 18.54
N ASN A 54 -3.33 2.35 17.32
CA ASN A 54 -4.18 1.55 16.42
C ASN A 54 -3.44 1.01 15.20
N ALA A 55 -2.19 1.40 14.99
CA ALA A 55 -1.45 1.01 13.80
C ALA A 55 0.04 1.26 13.98
N THR A 56 0.83 0.48 13.28
CA THR A 56 2.26 0.71 13.16
C THR A 56 2.61 0.96 11.71
N TYR A 57 3.29 2.07 11.45
CA TYR A 57 3.78 2.45 10.13
C TYR A 57 5.26 2.16 10.05
N PHE A 58 5.67 1.43 9.04
CA PHE A 58 7.09 1.10 8.88
C PHE A 58 7.45 1.02 7.40
N ASP A 59 8.73 1.18 7.12
CA ASP A 59 9.25 1.03 5.77
C ASP A 59 10.16 -0.18 5.71
N LEU A 60 10.02 -0.92 4.62
CA LEU A 60 10.94 -1.97 4.24
C LEU A 60 11.80 -1.49 3.08
N LYS A 61 13.04 -1.92 3.05
CA LYS A 61 13.95 -1.61 1.95
C LYS A 61 14.73 -2.84 1.52
N ASP A 62 15.19 -2.80 0.30
CA ASP A 62 16.27 -3.63 -0.20
C ASP A 62 17.35 -2.71 -0.81
N GLU A 63 18.24 -3.25 -1.63
CA GLU A 63 19.32 -2.45 -2.20
C GLU A 63 18.84 -1.37 -3.17
N LYS A 64 17.64 -1.50 -3.72
CA LYS A 64 17.16 -0.66 -4.82
C LYS A 64 15.87 0.08 -4.54
N SER A 65 15.08 -0.37 -3.59
CA SER A 65 13.71 0.13 -3.43
C SER A 65 13.28 0.19 -1.97
N VAL A 66 12.26 1.01 -1.73
CA VAL A 66 11.61 1.17 -0.43
C VAL A 66 10.12 0.91 -0.59
N LEU A 67 9.53 0.25 0.39
CA LEU A 67 8.09 -0.02 0.43
C LEU A 67 7.52 0.44 1.75
N SER A 68 6.48 1.28 1.69
CA SER A 68 5.72 1.68 2.88
C SER A 68 4.77 0.57 3.30
N CYS A 69 4.74 0.26 4.59
CA CYS A 69 3.93 -0.81 5.17
C CYS A 69 3.14 -0.30 6.36
N ILE A 70 1.98 -0.91 6.60
CA ILE A 70 1.12 -0.60 7.74
C ILE A 70 0.63 -1.90 8.37
N LEU A 71 0.81 -2.01 9.70
CA LEU A 71 0.16 -3.04 10.51
C LEU A 71 -1.00 -2.41 11.27
N TRP A 72 -2.21 -2.98 11.13
CA TRP A 72 -3.42 -2.46 11.76
C TRP A 72 -3.91 -3.34 12.91
N GLY A 73 -4.55 -2.70 13.88
CA GLY A 73 -5.31 -3.37 14.92
C GLY A 73 -4.48 -4.36 15.73
N THR A 74 -5.01 -5.58 15.91
CA THR A 74 -4.36 -6.61 16.72
C THR A 74 -3.00 -7.04 16.16
N ALA A 75 -2.81 -7.01 14.86
CA ALA A 75 -1.52 -7.32 14.25
C ALA A 75 -0.43 -6.33 14.68
N SER A 76 -0.81 -5.08 14.99
CA SER A 76 0.11 -4.07 15.51
C SER A 76 0.41 -4.27 17.00
N LEU A 77 -0.52 -4.86 17.76
CA LEU A 77 -0.41 -5.02 19.21
C LEU A 77 0.34 -6.29 19.62
N TYR A 78 0.19 -7.37 18.88
CA TYR A 78 0.69 -8.69 19.24
C TYR A 78 1.70 -9.19 18.22
N LEU A 79 2.92 -8.67 18.33
CA LEU A 79 4.00 -9.05 17.44
C LEU A 79 4.73 -10.26 17.96
N PRO A 80 5.20 -11.17 17.09
CA PRO A 80 5.90 -12.38 17.51
C PRO A 80 7.33 -12.12 18.00
N PHE A 81 7.82 -10.90 17.82
CA PHE A 81 9.16 -10.46 18.23
C PHE A 81 9.16 -8.95 18.43
N GLU A 82 10.24 -8.38 18.96
CA GLU A 82 10.41 -6.95 19.09
C GLU A 82 11.14 -6.40 17.86
N PRO A 83 10.42 -5.73 16.93
CA PRO A 83 11.05 -5.25 15.70
C PRO A 83 12.03 -4.11 15.94
N LYS A 84 13.12 -4.14 15.21
CA LYS A 84 14.17 -3.11 15.27
C LYS A 84 14.57 -2.70 13.87
N ILE A 85 14.98 -1.45 13.72
CA ILE A 85 15.59 -0.98 12.47
C ILE A 85 16.81 -1.85 12.19
N GLY A 86 16.89 -2.33 10.94
CA GLY A 86 17.93 -3.25 10.51
C GLY A 86 17.52 -4.71 10.48
N ASP A 87 16.40 -5.08 11.10
CA ASP A 87 15.90 -6.45 11.05
C ASP A 87 15.45 -6.82 9.65
N LEU A 88 15.85 -8.00 9.19
CA LEU A 88 15.33 -8.60 7.97
C LEU A 88 14.05 -9.36 8.33
N VAL A 89 12.95 -8.99 7.69
CA VAL A 89 11.63 -9.52 8.02
C VAL A 89 10.91 -10.02 6.76
N LEU A 90 9.96 -10.92 6.99
CA LEU A 90 9.00 -11.37 5.99
C LEU A 90 7.64 -10.88 6.42
N VAL A 91 6.98 -10.11 5.54
CA VAL A 91 5.64 -9.59 5.79
C VAL A 91 4.65 -10.18 4.81
N ARG A 92 3.41 -10.34 5.27
CA ARG A 92 2.31 -10.74 4.42
C ARG A 92 1.28 -9.61 4.38
N GLY A 93 0.77 -9.29 3.20
CA GLY A 93 -0.24 -8.25 3.10
C GLY A 93 -0.79 -8.04 1.71
N ASP A 94 -1.60 -7.00 1.61
CA ASP A 94 -2.27 -6.60 0.38
C ASP A 94 -1.86 -5.18 0.03
N LEU A 95 -1.63 -4.93 -1.25
CA LEU A 95 -1.35 -3.57 -1.71
C LEU A 95 -2.63 -2.75 -1.75
N SER A 96 -2.55 -1.52 -1.29
CA SER A 96 -3.65 -0.57 -1.32
C SER A 96 -3.17 0.82 -1.67
N VAL A 97 -4.05 1.61 -2.25
CA VAL A 97 -3.80 3.02 -2.57
C VAL A 97 -4.56 3.89 -1.59
N TYR A 98 -3.90 4.95 -1.11
CA TYR A 98 -4.54 6.01 -0.34
C TYR A 98 -4.83 7.19 -1.28
N PRO A 99 -6.07 7.33 -1.79
CA PRO A 99 -6.38 8.30 -2.84
C PRO A 99 -6.04 9.76 -2.50
N PRO A 100 -6.28 10.26 -1.26
CA PRO A 100 -5.98 11.66 -0.95
C PRO A 100 -4.52 12.06 -1.15
N ARG A 101 -3.59 11.10 -1.07
CA ARG A 101 -2.15 11.36 -1.24
C ARG A 101 -1.55 10.71 -2.47
N GLY A 102 -2.32 9.88 -3.18
CA GLY A 102 -1.82 9.18 -4.35
C GLY A 102 -0.66 8.25 -4.04
N ARG A 103 -0.67 7.61 -2.89
CA ARG A 103 0.39 6.71 -2.44
C ARG A 103 -0.13 5.30 -2.28
N TYR A 104 0.72 4.32 -2.56
CA TYR A 104 0.43 2.93 -2.26
C TYR A 104 1.25 2.46 -1.06
N SER A 105 0.71 1.47 -0.37
CA SER A 105 1.40 0.80 0.73
C SER A 105 0.95 -0.64 0.83
N LEU A 106 1.75 -1.45 1.52
CA LEU A 106 1.38 -2.82 1.85
C LEU A 106 0.65 -2.81 3.18
N MET A 107 -0.62 -3.22 3.14
CA MET A 107 -1.45 -3.40 4.34
C MET A 107 -1.14 -4.76 4.91
N CYS A 108 -0.30 -4.80 5.94
CA CYS A 108 0.24 -6.05 6.46
C CYS A 108 -0.69 -6.72 7.45
N SER A 109 -0.84 -8.04 7.32
CA SER A 109 -1.56 -8.88 8.27
C SER A 109 -0.63 -9.63 9.22
N SER A 110 0.64 -9.80 8.84
CA SER A 110 1.62 -10.46 9.69
C SER A 110 3.04 -10.00 9.37
N ILE A 111 3.92 -10.18 10.35
CA ILE A 111 5.35 -9.91 10.22
C ILE A 111 6.11 -10.95 11.02
N GLU A 112 7.20 -11.47 10.48
CA GLU A 112 8.08 -12.42 11.15
C GLU A 112 9.52 -12.19 10.76
N LEU A 113 10.45 -12.62 11.59
CA LEU A 113 11.87 -12.53 11.23
C LEU A 113 12.16 -13.47 10.07
N ALA A 114 12.94 -12.98 9.11
CA ALA A 114 13.39 -13.76 7.97
C ALA A 114 14.78 -14.32 8.27
N GLY A 115 14.84 -15.58 8.37
CA GLY A 115 16.08 -16.27 8.66
C GLY A 115 16.40 -16.34 10.14
#